data_0f8389c4d28edc93c143f7ff03e9c4e3
#
_entry.id   0f8389c4d28edc93c143f7ff03e9c4e3
#
_cell.length_a   1.000
_cell.length_b   1.000
_cell.length_c   1.000
_cell.angle_alpha   90.00
_cell.angle_beta   90.00
_cell.angle_gamma   90.00
#
_symmetry.space_group_name_H-M   'P 1'
#
loop_
_entity.id
_entity.type
_entity.pdbx_description
1 polymer ?
#
loop_
_entity_poly.entity_id
_entity_poly.type
_entity_poly.pdbx_seq_one_letter_code
_entity_poly.pdbx_strand_id
1 'polypeptide(L)'
;MPKYASGKYALAISDRSGLQFPYKEMVREWNGSLVHISEYEPKQPQLEPKPMSADAISLANIRPARTAPDVPYMLPTDAFETYQSGSGVINVTAPGHGLTDSGTYRFRGPTTTSPGTGSAYNPNGGARGTAVVGYANPPSFDGISGSNIAKAAGYTITTGIFKSGARIATDYAKANFFYFTVDTDTATNGTIKGGGVGCSVGPVTLS
;
A
#
# COMPACT_ATOMS: atom_id res chain seq x y z
N MET A 1 -49.83 -20.00 -35.09
CA MET A 1 -48.63 -19.24 -34.77
C MET A 1 -48.56 -19.06 -33.24
N PRO A 2 -47.45 -19.38 -32.59
CA PRO A 2 -47.31 -19.12 -31.16
C PRO A 2 -47.41 -17.60 -30.94
N LYS A 3 -48.34 -17.17 -30.12
CA LYS A 3 -48.49 -15.75 -29.72
C LYS A 3 -47.47 -15.53 -28.60
N TYR A 4 -46.37 -14.87 -28.90
CA TYR A 4 -45.46 -14.39 -27.87
C TYR A 4 -46.13 -13.20 -27.16
N ALA A 5 -46.39 -13.34 -25.86
CA ALA A 5 -46.85 -12.24 -25.05
C ALA A 5 -45.68 -11.26 -24.85
N SER A 6 -45.86 -10.02 -25.23
CA SER A 6 -44.86 -8.96 -25.11
C SER A 6 -45.44 -7.70 -24.46
N GLY A 7 -44.62 -6.97 -23.72
CA GLY A 7 -44.99 -5.70 -23.09
C GLY A 7 -46.19 -5.84 -22.14
N LYS A 8 -47.27 -5.16 -22.43
CA LYS A 8 -48.48 -5.10 -21.59
C LYS A 8 -49.12 -6.46 -21.28
N TYR A 9 -48.96 -7.43 -22.17
CA TYR A 9 -49.54 -8.77 -22.06
C TYR A 9 -48.52 -9.86 -21.75
N ALA A 10 -47.31 -9.47 -21.33
CA ALA A 10 -46.29 -10.43 -20.92
C ALA A 10 -46.77 -11.21 -19.68
N LEU A 11 -46.48 -12.50 -19.69
CA LEU A 11 -46.73 -13.40 -18.57
C LEU A 11 -45.40 -13.75 -17.90
N ALA A 12 -45.41 -13.92 -16.59
CA ALA A 12 -44.31 -14.42 -15.80
C ALA A 12 -44.74 -15.59 -14.90
N ILE A 13 -43.83 -16.41 -14.52
CA ILE A 13 -44.08 -17.54 -13.61
C ILE A 13 -43.71 -17.06 -12.19
N SER A 14 -44.64 -17.29 -11.24
CA SER A 14 -44.38 -17.04 -9.85
C SER A 14 -43.37 -18.07 -9.31
N ASP A 15 -42.33 -17.61 -8.63
CA ASP A 15 -41.30 -18.48 -8.01
C ASP A 15 -41.88 -19.30 -6.83
N ARG A 16 -43.06 -18.92 -6.32
CA ARG A 16 -43.70 -19.60 -5.19
C ARG A 16 -44.65 -20.70 -5.65
N SER A 17 -45.59 -20.41 -6.50
CA SER A 17 -46.57 -21.37 -6.97
C SER A 17 -46.25 -22.07 -8.27
N GLY A 18 -45.32 -21.53 -9.07
CA GLY A 18 -45.05 -22.00 -10.42
C GLY A 18 -46.14 -21.71 -11.44
N LEU A 19 -47.18 -20.93 -11.07
CA LEU A 19 -48.29 -20.54 -11.96
C LEU A 19 -47.90 -19.31 -12.78
N GLN A 20 -48.52 -19.18 -13.95
CA GLN A 20 -48.36 -18.02 -14.83
C GLN A 20 -49.34 -16.91 -14.47
N PHE A 21 -48.77 -15.71 -14.26
CA PHE A 21 -49.55 -14.49 -13.97
C PHE A 21 -49.11 -13.35 -14.89
N PRO A 22 -49.95 -12.30 -15.06
CA PRO A 22 -49.55 -11.10 -15.79
C PRO A 22 -48.33 -10.47 -15.16
N TYR A 23 -47.29 -10.19 -15.94
CA TYR A 23 -46.02 -9.62 -15.44
C TYR A 23 -46.23 -8.31 -14.64
N LYS A 24 -47.27 -7.53 -14.97
CA LYS A 24 -47.60 -6.29 -14.28
C LYS A 24 -48.04 -6.48 -12.82
N GLU A 25 -48.52 -7.67 -12.47
CA GLU A 25 -49.02 -8.02 -11.15
C GLU A 25 -47.95 -8.77 -10.33
N MET A 26 -46.77 -8.91 -10.90
CA MET A 26 -45.64 -9.55 -10.22
C MET A 26 -44.87 -8.54 -9.35
N VAL A 27 -44.54 -8.94 -8.15
CA VAL A 27 -43.83 -8.15 -7.16
C VAL A 27 -42.60 -8.93 -6.68
N ARG A 28 -41.53 -8.23 -6.45
CA ARG A 28 -40.31 -8.85 -5.89
C ARG A 28 -40.36 -8.84 -4.35
N GLU A 29 -40.22 -10.00 -3.74
CA GLU A 29 -40.13 -10.17 -2.30
C GLU A 29 -38.78 -9.77 -1.74
N TRP A 30 -38.70 -9.67 -0.42
CA TRP A 30 -37.48 -9.35 0.33
C TRP A 30 -36.34 -10.36 0.12
N ASN A 31 -36.65 -11.62 -0.18
CA ASN A 31 -35.70 -12.70 -0.47
C ASN A 31 -35.22 -12.67 -1.95
N GLY A 32 -35.79 -11.80 -2.77
CA GLY A 32 -35.47 -11.65 -4.19
C GLY A 32 -36.37 -12.43 -5.14
N SER A 33 -37.26 -13.29 -4.63
CA SER A 33 -38.24 -14.06 -5.44
C SER A 33 -39.22 -13.15 -6.11
N LEU A 34 -39.60 -13.49 -7.35
CA LEU A 34 -40.63 -12.80 -8.13
C LEU A 34 -41.93 -13.56 -7.97
N VAL A 35 -42.91 -12.96 -7.29
CA VAL A 35 -44.18 -13.59 -6.96
C VAL A 35 -45.37 -12.73 -7.39
N HIS A 36 -46.54 -13.34 -7.55
CA HIS A 36 -47.78 -12.59 -7.80
C HIS A 36 -48.19 -11.83 -6.51
N ILE A 37 -48.85 -10.68 -6.68
CA ILE A 37 -49.24 -9.82 -5.54
C ILE A 37 -50.14 -10.55 -4.52
N SER A 38 -50.94 -11.55 -4.94
CA SER A 38 -51.72 -12.36 -4.02
C SER A 38 -50.93 -13.33 -3.17
N GLU A 39 -49.69 -13.60 -3.57
CA GLU A 39 -48.76 -14.51 -2.89
C GLU A 39 -47.67 -13.76 -2.13
N TYR A 40 -47.68 -12.44 -2.20
CA TYR A 40 -46.68 -11.59 -1.58
C TYR A 40 -46.69 -11.66 -0.04
N GLU A 41 -45.57 -11.92 0.53
CA GLU A 41 -45.33 -11.87 1.98
C GLU A 41 -44.35 -10.77 2.34
N PRO A 42 -44.71 -9.86 3.25
CA PRO A 42 -43.79 -8.87 3.76
C PRO A 42 -42.72 -9.55 4.61
N LYS A 43 -41.53 -8.97 4.66
CA LYS A 43 -40.43 -9.44 5.51
C LYS A 43 -40.86 -9.40 6.97
N GLN A 44 -40.64 -10.51 7.67
CA GLN A 44 -40.92 -10.59 9.10
C GLN A 44 -39.99 -9.63 9.88
N PRO A 45 -40.54 -8.81 10.78
CA PRO A 45 -39.75 -7.83 11.56
C PRO A 45 -38.60 -8.45 12.37
N GLN A 46 -38.72 -9.74 12.71
CA GLN A 46 -37.70 -10.48 13.45
C GLN A 46 -36.43 -10.73 12.63
N LEU A 47 -36.52 -10.70 11.29
CA LEU A 47 -35.38 -10.88 10.41
C LEU A 47 -34.59 -9.58 10.19
N GLU A 48 -35.09 -8.47 10.71
CA GLU A 48 -34.36 -7.20 10.74
C GLU A 48 -33.76 -7.01 12.14
N PRO A 49 -32.42 -7.04 12.28
CA PRO A 49 -31.80 -6.72 13.54
C PRO A 49 -32.22 -5.30 13.96
N LYS A 50 -32.77 -5.15 15.15
CA LYS A 50 -33.11 -3.83 15.68
C LYS A 50 -31.83 -3.02 15.79
N PRO A 51 -31.75 -1.80 15.22
CA PRO A 51 -30.59 -0.96 15.40
C PRO A 51 -30.45 -0.67 16.90
N MET A 52 -29.36 -1.11 17.49
CA MET A 52 -29.00 -0.82 18.88
C MET A 52 -28.54 0.64 18.91
N SER A 53 -29.38 1.54 19.36
CA SER A 53 -29.10 2.99 19.44
C SER A 53 -27.94 3.33 20.40
N ALA A 54 -27.54 2.40 21.24
CA ALA A 54 -26.43 2.55 22.19
C ALA A 54 -25.10 1.93 21.71
N ASP A 55 -25.09 1.25 20.57
CA ASP A 55 -23.89 0.60 20.04
C ASP A 55 -23.29 1.43 18.89
N ALA A 56 -22.27 2.21 19.21
CA ALA A 56 -21.53 3.01 18.25
C ALA A 56 -20.77 2.15 17.20
N ILE A 57 -20.74 0.83 17.38
CA ILE A 57 -20.01 -0.11 16.51
C ILE A 57 -20.92 -0.67 15.40
N SER A 58 -22.24 -0.65 15.58
CA SER A 58 -23.18 -1.20 14.60
C SER A 58 -23.49 -0.24 13.46
N LEU A 59 -22.51 0.00 12.61
CA LEU A 59 -22.72 0.70 11.35
C LEU A 59 -23.14 -0.30 10.28
N ALA A 60 -24.33 -0.11 9.70
CA ALA A 60 -24.89 -1.02 8.70
C ALA A 60 -24.05 -1.14 7.41
N ASN A 61 -23.31 -0.10 7.05
CA ASN A 61 -22.47 -0.06 5.85
C ASN A 61 -21.15 0.67 6.13
N ILE A 62 -20.25 -0.01 6.81
CA ILE A 62 -18.92 0.55 7.09
C ILE A 62 -18.08 0.49 5.81
N ARG A 63 -17.74 1.65 5.30
CA ARG A 63 -16.67 1.82 4.31
C ARG A 63 -15.59 2.70 4.92
N PRO A 64 -14.70 2.15 5.74
CA PRO A 64 -13.59 2.92 6.28
C PRO A 64 -12.74 3.44 5.12
N ALA A 65 -12.27 4.68 5.24
CA ALA A 65 -11.29 5.20 4.31
C ALA A 65 -10.07 4.25 4.35
N ARG A 66 -9.70 3.72 3.21
CA ARG A 66 -8.45 2.97 3.10
C ARG A 66 -7.32 3.98 3.20
N THR A 67 -6.68 4.01 4.33
CA THR A 67 -5.35 4.61 4.43
C THR A 67 -4.40 3.59 3.82
N ALA A 68 -3.86 3.90 2.65
CA ALA A 68 -2.79 3.08 2.11
C ALA A 68 -1.63 3.15 3.12
N PRO A 69 -1.05 2.01 3.53
CA PRO A 69 0.14 2.05 4.37
C PRO A 69 1.24 2.81 3.64
N ASP A 70 2.02 3.58 4.38
CA ASP A 70 3.17 4.28 3.83
C ASP A 70 4.18 3.26 3.28
N VAL A 71 4.22 3.13 1.96
CA VAL A 71 5.12 2.20 1.27
C VAL A 71 6.42 2.92 0.96
N PRO A 72 7.59 2.33 1.27
CA PRO A 72 8.85 2.92 0.86
C PRO A 72 8.96 2.96 -0.67
N TYR A 73 9.50 4.06 -1.19
CA TYR A 73 9.80 4.21 -2.60
C TYR A 73 11.05 3.37 -2.94
N MET A 74 10.92 2.48 -3.91
CA MET A 74 12.04 1.64 -4.38
C MET A 74 12.98 2.46 -5.25
N LEU A 75 14.26 2.47 -4.87
CA LEU A 75 15.30 3.17 -5.60
C LEU A 75 15.81 2.33 -6.79
N PRO A 76 16.24 2.96 -7.88
CA PRO A 76 16.97 2.29 -8.94
C PRO A 76 18.24 1.59 -8.43
N THR A 77 18.77 0.67 -9.21
CA THR A 77 20.07 0.05 -8.93
C THR A 77 21.16 1.12 -8.87
N ASP A 78 22.03 1.04 -7.85
CA ASP A 78 23.12 1.99 -7.65
C ASP A 78 22.67 3.45 -7.65
N ALA A 79 21.57 3.73 -6.95
CA ALA A 79 20.95 5.04 -6.91
C ALA A 79 21.77 6.10 -6.15
N PHE A 80 22.64 5.68 -5.25
CA PHE A 80 23.47 6.58 -4.46
C PHE A 80 24.74 6.95 -5.21
N GLU A 81 25.16 8.20 -5.11
CA GLU A 81 26.42 8.71 -5.68
C GLU A 81 27.08 9.68 -4.69
N THR A 82 28.32 9.40 -4.32
CA THR A 82 29.11 10.29 -3.47
C THR A 82 29.47 11.58 -4.22
N TYR A 83 29.46 12.71 -3.52
CA TYR A 83 29.74 14.00 -4.16
C TYR A 83 31.23 14.17 -4.50
N GLN A 84 32.10 14.18 -3.50
CA GLN A 84 33.55 14.31 -3.66
C GLN A 84 34.29 13.67 -2.47
N SER A 85 35.57 13.40 -2.64
CA SER A 85 36.45 12.90 -1.58
C SER A 85 36.41 13.80 -0.33
N GLY A 86 36.32 13.21 0.84
CA GLY A 86 36.21 13.90 2.11
C GLY A 86 34.82 14.47 2.43
N SER A 87 33.84 14.30 1.54
CA SER A 87 32.46 14.79 1.76
C SER A 87 31.54 13.66 2.20
N GLY A 88 30.66 13.94 3.16
CA GLY A 88 29.55 13.04 3.54
C GLY A 88 28.30 13.22 2.67
N VAL A 89 28.31 14.07 1.68
CA VAL A 89 27.13 14.33 0.82
C VAL A 89 26.94 13.20 -0.17
N ILE A 90 25.73 12.67 -0.18
CA ILE A 90 25.29 11.62 -1.11
C ILE A 90 24.13 12.16 -1.94
N ASN A 91 24.29 12.16 -3.25
CA ASN A 91 23.21 12.37 -4.20
C ASN A 91 22.48 11.06 -4.44
N VAL A 92 21.15 11.13 -4.58
CA VAL A 92 20.31 9.96 -4.83
C VAL A 92 19.50 10.19 -6.10
N THR A 93 19.59 9.25 -7.01
CA THR A 93 18.76 9.21 -8.22
C THR A 93 17.46 8.49 -7.91
N ALA A 94 16.34 9.16 -8.01
CA ALA A 94 15.03 8.64 -7.70
C ALA A 94 13.95 9.27 -8.59
N PRO A 95 13.76 8.78 -9.81
CA PRO A 95 12.85 9.39 -10.78
C PRO A 95 11.41 9.44 -10.29
N GLY A 96 10.82 10.64 -10.22
CA GLY A 96 9.42 10.80 -9.81
C GLY A 96 9.14 10.45 -8.36
N HIS A 97 10.10 10.63 -7.46
CA HIS A 97 10.03 10.16 -6.06
C HIS A 97 8.90 10.75 -5.23
N GLY A 98 8.38 11.94 -5.55
CA GLY A 98 7.31 12.58 -4.80
C GLY A 98 7.64 12.95 -3.34
N LEU A 99 8.90 12.83 -2.91
CA LEU A 99 9.33 13.15 -1.55
C LEU A 99 9.36 14.68 -1.34
N THR A 100 9.03 15.10 -0.12
CA THR A 100 8.96 16.51 0.25
C THR A 100 10.35 17.06 0.59
N ASP A 101 10.70 18.25 0.10
CA ASP A 101 11.92 18.96 0.46
C ASP A 101 11.98 19.22 1.97
N SER A 102 13.14 19.02 2.57
CA SER A 102 13.36 19.10 4.02
C SER A 102 12.58 18.04 4.84
N GLY A 103 11.98 17.03 4.20
CA GLY A 103 11.38 15.89 4.87
C GLY A 103 12.42 14.93 5.44
N THR A 104 12.09 14.22 6.52
CA THR A 104 12.96 13.21 7.12
C THR A 104 12.54 11.82 6.66
N TYR A 105 13.48 11.11 6.03
CA TYR A 105 13.25 9.80 5.45
C TYR A 105 14.33 8.82 5.87
N ARG A 106 13.96 7.56 5.94
CA ARG A 106 14.87 6.46 6.25
C ARG A 106 15.18 5.65 5.00
N PHE A 107 16.45 5.35 4.81
CA PHE A 107 16.92 4.44 3.77
C PHE A 107 16.96 3.02 4.30
N ARG A 108 16.62 2.09 3.44
CA ARG A 108 16.62 0.65 3.73
C ARG A 108 17.22 -0.08 2.55
N GLY A 109 17.98 -1.14 2.82
CA GLY A 109 18.45 -2.05 1.79
C GLY A 109 17.41 -3.09 1.41
N PRO A 110 17.83 -4.16 0.73
CA PRO A 110 16.94 -5.23 0.30
C PRO A 110 16.13 -5.81 1.45
N THR A 111 14.88 -6.19 1.16
CA THR A 111 14.05 -6.93 2.12
C THR A 111 14.69 -8.27 2.46
N THR A 112 14.80 -8.55 3.75
CA THR A 112 15.22 -9.84 4.26
C THR A 112 14.05 -10.51 4.94
N THR A 113 13.76 -11.75 4.57
CA THR A 113 12.79 -12.58 5.27
C THR A 113 13.57 -13.45 6.23
N SER A 114 13.58 -13.11 7.50
CA SER A 114 14.13 -13.96 8.53
C SER A 114 13.02 -14.90 9.03
N PRO A 115 13.26 -16.23 9.13
CA PRO A 115 12.33 -17.06 9.86
C PRO A 115 12.24 -16.50 11.28
N GLY A 116 11.02 -16.17 11.72
CA GLY A 116 10.80 -15.66 13.07
C GLY A 116 11.45 -16.56 14.11
N THR A 117 12.03 -15.97 15.15
CA THR A 117 12.62 -16.66 16.30
C THR A 117 11.57 -17.35 17.18
N GLY A 118 10.56 -17.91 16.60
CA GLY A 118 9.58 -18.79 17.22
C GLY A 118 9.71 -20.14 16.58
N SER A 119 10.29 -21.05 17.28
CA SER A 119 10.39 -22.49 16.99
C SER A 119 10.37 -22.89 15.52
N ALA A 120 11.47 -23.45 15.06
CA ALA A 120 11.59 -24.10 13.75
C ALA A 120 10.31 -24.87 13.44
N TYR A 121 9.97 -24.94 12.15
CA TYR A 121 8.90 -25.81 11.64
C TYR A 121 8.86 -27.13 12.41
N ASN A 122 7.89 -27.26 13.27
CA ASN A 122 7.59 -28.50 13.95
C ASN A 122 6.49 -29.18 13.15
N PRO A 123 6.78 -30.29 12.45
CA PRO A 123 5.76 -31.05 11.71
C PRO A 123 4.62 -31.55 12.60
N ASN A 124 4.80 -31.51 13.94
CA ASN A 124 3.82 -31.95 14.93
C ASN A 124 2.98 -30.82 15.55
N GLY A 125 2.82 -29.66 14.85
CA GLY A 125 1.82 -28.65 15.24
C GLY A 125 2.24 -27.59 16.25
N GLY A 126 3.54 -27.37 16.46
CA GLY A 126 4.04 -26.23 17.25
C GLY A 126 3.76 -24.89 16.56
N ALA A 127 3.64 -23.83 17.34
CA ALA A 127 3.37 -22.48 16.87
C ALA A 127 4.34 -22.05 15.76
N ARG A 128 3.82 -21.75 14.59
CA ARG A 128 4.61 -21.16 13.51
C ARG A 128 5.02 -19.74 13.96
N GLY A 129 6.32 -19.53 14.13
CA GLY A 129 6.81 -18.16 14.29
C GLY A 129 6.42 -17.35 13.06
N THR A 130 5.83 -16.20 13.28
CA THR A 130 5.52 -15.27 12.19
C THR A 130 6.83 -14.84 11.54
N ALA A 131 6.95 -15.01 10.22
CA ALA A 131 8.12 -14.55 9.49
C ALA A 131 8.26 -13.03 9.70
N VAL A 132 9.39 -12.60 10.22
CA VAL A 132 9.68 -11.18 10.39
C VAL A 132 10.31 -10.68 9.09
N VAL A 133 9.60 -9.80 8.42
CA VAL A 133 10.15 -9.07 7.27
C VAL A 133 11.01 -7.95 7.81
N GLY A 134 12.29 -8.01 7.55
CA GLY A 134 13.25 -6.97 7.89
C GLY A 134 13.85 -6.35 6.63
N TYR A 135 14.63 -5.31 6.84
CA TYR A 135 15.42 -4.68 5.79
C TYR A 135 16.90 -4.82 6.14
N ALA A 136 17.70 -5.28 5.20
CA ALA A 136 19.15 -5.20 5.32
C ALA A 136 19.60 -3.74 5.22
N ASN A 137 20.86 -3.48 5.57
CA ASN A 137 21.46 -2.19 5.25
C ASN A 137 21.81 -2.16 3.74
N PRO A 138 21.79 -0.99 3.10
CA PRO A 138 22.41 -0.82 1.80
C PRO A 138 23.86 -1.32 1.79
N PRO A 139 24.39 -1.85 0.70
CA PRO A 139 25.81 -2.14 0.59
C PRO A 139 26.67 -0.91 0.86
N SER A 140 27.80 -1.10 1.56
CA SER A 140 28.77 -0.03 1.77
C SER A 140 29.53 0.27 0.47
N PHE A 141 29.80 1.54 0.22
CA PHE A 141 30.54 1.98 -0.99
C PHE A 141 31.33 3.25 -0.71
N ASP A 142 32.44 3.43 -1.38
CA ASP A 142 33.30 4.62 -1.34
C ASP A 142 33.62 5.15 0.08
N GLY A 143 33.88 4.25 1.03
CA GLY A 143 34.19 4.62 2.42
C GLY A 143 32.95 4.88 3.31
N ILE A 144 31.76 4.89 2.73
CA ILE A 144 30.52 5.09 3.46
C ILE A 144 29.89 3.75 3.83
N SER A 145 29.61 3.56 5.12
CA SER A 145 28.99 2.35 5.63
C SER A 145 27.50 2.31 5.34
N GLY A 146 27.01 1.17 4.86
CA GLY A 146 25.59 0.95 4.65
C GLY A 146 24.73 1.08 5.92
N SER A 147 25.29 0.76 7.09
CA SER A 147 24.61 0.96 8.37
C SER A 147 24.39 2.44 8.69
N ASN A 148 25.33 3.29 8.28
CA ASN A 148 25.21 4.73 8.47
C ASN A 148 24.22 5.33 7.48
N ILE A 149 24.13 4.81 6.24
CA ILE A 149 23.07 5.19 5.28
C ILE A 149 21.69 4.78 5.82
N ALA A 150 21.55 3.60 6.42
CA ALA A 150 20.29 3.07 6.96
C ALA A 150 19.97 3.56 8.39
N LYS A 151 20.48 4.72 8.80
CA LYS A 151 20.27 5.31 10.12
C LYS A 151 18.80 5.24 10.55
N ALA A 152 18.54 4.72 11.75
CA ALA A 152 17.18 4.48 12.24
C ALA A 152 16.35 5.77 12.35
N ALA A 153 16.97 6.88 12.74
CA ALA A 153 16.33 8.20 12.83
C ALA A 153 16.04 8.84 11.45
N GLY A 154 16.56 8.25 10.37
CA GLY A 154 16.47 8.82 9.04
C GLY A 154 17.41 10.02 8.82
N TYR A 155 17.30 10.58 7.63
CA TYR A 155 17.99 11.79 7.22
C TYR A 155 17.02 12.83 6.69
N THR A 156 17.28 14.09 6.98
CA THR A 156 16.59 15.18 6.28
C THR A 156 17.16 15.29 4.88
N ILE A 157 16.30 15.16 3.88
CA ILE A 157 16.69 15.24 2.48
C ILE A 157 16.50 16.66 1.93
N THR A 158 17.27 16.97 0.92
CA THR A 158 17.08 18.20 0.14
C THR A 158 16.85 17.80 -1.32
N THR A 159 15.71 18.18 -1.89
CA THR A 159 15.37 17.84 -3.28
C THR A 159 16.25 18.61 -4.27
N GLY A 160 16.67 17.96 -5.35
CA GLY A 160 17.65 18.45 -6.30
C GLY A 160 18.95 17.67 -6.25
N ILE A 161 19.94 18.09 -7.00
CA ILE A 161 21.27 17.48 -7.02
C ILE A 161 22.33 18.43 -6.44
N PHE A 162 23.25 17.92 -5.64
CA PHE A 162 24.37 18.69 -5.13
C PHE A 162 25.59 18.50 -6.06
N LYS A 163 25.99 19.57 -6.73
CA LYS A 163 27.10 19.53 -7.70
C LYS A 163 27.89 20.86 -7.65
N SER A 164 29.21 20.76 -7.80
CA SER A 164 30.11 21.94 -7.80
C SER A 164 29.95 22.82 -6.58
N GLY A 165 29.72 22.22 -5.38
CA GLY A 165 29.56 22.96 -4.13
C GLY A 165 28.21 23.63 -3.93
N ALA A 166 27.25 23.44 -4.82
CA ALA A 166 25.94 24.09 -4.76
C ALA A 166 24.79 23.12 -5.07
N ARG A 167 23.61 23.47 -4.55
CA ARG A 167 22.35 22.78 -4.90
C ARG A 167 21.87 23.24 -6.27
N ILE A 168 21.62 22.30 -7.16
CA ILE A 168 20.87 22.51 -8.41
C ILE A 168 19.43 22.08 -8.16
N ALA A 169 18.50 23.03 -8.24
CA ALA A 169 17.10 22.86 -7.85
C ALA A 169 16.13 23.22 -8.99
N THR A 170 16.45 22.81 -10.23
CA THR A 170 15.49 22.87 -11.34
C THR A 170 14.31 21.92 -11.08
N ASP A 171 13.15 22.15 -11.69
CA ASP A 171 11.97 21.29 -11.49
C ASP A 171 12.28 19.83 -11.86
N TYR A 172 13.03 19.62 -12.94
CA TYR A 172 13.53 18.29 -13.31
C TYR A 172 14.43 17.68 -12.22
N ALA A 173 15.38 18.47 -11.68
CA ALA A 173 16.29 17.97 -10.66
C ALA A 173 15.55 17.65 -9.37
N LYS A 174 14.62 18.49 -8.94
CA LYS A 174 13.79 18.24 -7.75
C LYS A 174 12.88 17.03 -7.89
N ALA A 175 12.38 16.75 -9.09
CA ALA A 175 11.50 15.61 -9.32
C ALA A 175 12.24 14.27 -9.38
N ASN A 176 13.54 14.28 -9.72
CA ASN A 176 14.28 13.05 -10.03
C ASN A 176 15.50 12.81 -9.14
N PHE A 177 15.89 13.81 -8.35
CA PHE A 177 17.09 13.71 -7.49
C PHE A 177 16.82 14.37 -6.15
N PHE A 178 17.48 13.86 -5.14
CA PHE A 178 17.64 14.51 -3.84
C PHE A 178 19.01 14.16 -3.26
N TYR A 179 19.45 14.87 -2.24
CA TYR A 179 20.66 14.56 -1.54
C TYR A 179 20.49 14.67 -0.03
N PHE A 180 21.38 14.03 0.70
CA PHE A 180 21.48 14.10 2.15
C PHE A 180 22.95 14.02 2.56
N THR A 181 23.25 14.31 3.83
CA THR A 181 24.61 14.24 4.36
C THR A 181 24.68 13.17 5.43
N VAL A 182 25.64 12.26 5.30
CA VAL A 182 25.94 11.27 6.33
C VAL A 182 26.78 11.93 7.42
N ASP A 183 26.41 11.69 8.69
CA ASP A 183 27.01 12.41 9.82
C ASP A 183 28.43 11.94 10.19
N THR A 184 28.74 10.66 9.92
CA THR A 184 29.93 9.98 10.48
C THR A 184 30.96 9.56 9.44
N ASP A 185 30.52 9.33 8.19
CA ASP A 185 31.38 8.82 7.14
C ASP A 185 31.62 9.87 6.06
N THR A 186 32.76 9.77 5.40
CA THR A 186 33.09 10.60 4.25
C THR A 186 33.55 9.75 3.07
N ALA A 187 33.24 10.21 1.88
CA ALA A 187 33.64 9.53 0.64
C ALA A 187 35.17 9.47 0.52
N THR A 188 35.69 8.33 0.15
CA THR A 188 37.12 8.15 -0.09
C THR A 188 37.57 8.79 -1.40
N ASN A 189 36.84 8.52 -2.48
CA ASN A 189 37.17 9.01 -3.83
C ASN A 189 36.22 10.09 -4.32
N GLY A 190 34.91 9.94 -4.07
CA GLY A 190 33.85 10.79 -4.61
C GLY A 190 33.42 10.39 -6.03
N THR A 191 32.24 10.80 -6.42
CA THR A 191 31.58 10.46 -7.70
C THR A 191 31.47 8.95 -7.98
N ILE A 192 31.47 8.15 -6.93
CA ILE A 192 31.27 6.70 -6.99
C ILE A 192 29.81 6.38 -6.75
N LYS A 193 29.24 5.55 -7.62
CA LYS A 193 27.87 5.02 -7.47
C LYS A 193 27.87 3.75 -6.64
N GLY A 194 26.78 3.57 -5.90
CA GLY A 194 26.59 2.41 -5.05
C GLY A 194 25.15 2.26 -4.54
N GLY A 195 24.99 1.36 -3.60
CA GLY A 195 23.70 1.01 -3.03
C GLY A 195 23.13 -0.32 -3.54
N GLY A 196 23.57 -0.78 -4.70
CA GLY A 196 23.14 -2.04 -5.28
C GLY A 196 21.66 -2.07 -5.60
N VAL A 197 21.09 -3.29 -5.63
CA VAL A 197 19.68 -3.53 -5.95
C VAL A 197 18.82 -3.58 -4.67
N GLY A 198 17.55 -3.20 -4.81
CA GLY A 198 16.55 -3.40 -3.74
C GLY A 198 16.61 -2.38 -2.61
N CYS A 199 17.35 -1.30 -2.75
CA CYS A 199 17.30 -0.20 -1.79
C CYS A 199 15.98 0.57 -1.91
N SER A 200 15.53 1.13 -0.79
CA SER A 200 14.31 1.93 -0.72
C SER A 200 14.47 3.13 0.20
N VAL A 201 13.66 4.15 -0.01
CA VAL A 201 13.53 5.34 0.82
C VAL A 201 12.06 5.53 1.21
N GLY A 202 11.80 5.85 2.44
CA GLY A 202 10.42 6.02 2.91
C GLY A 202 10.35 6.60 4.32
N PRO A 203 9.17 6.62 4.94
CA PRO A 203 8.99 7.16 6.27
C PRO A 203 9.91 6.45 7.27
N VAL A 204 10.24 7.15 8.36
CA VAL A 204 11.12 6.63 9.42
C VAL A 204 10.50 5.39 10.06
N THR A 205 9.21 5.45 10.36
CA THR A 205 8.41 4.32 10.84
C THR A 205 7.50 3.83 9.72
N LEU A 206 7.45 2.52 9.49
CA LEU A 206 6.46 1.89 8.62
C LEU A 206 5.30 1.43 9.50
N SER A 207 4.12 1.90 9.22
CA SER A 207 2.86 1.51 9.88
C SER A 207 2.32 0.19 9.34
#